data_36e7c1a7878a7d8d16df5f1830351e0a
#
_entry.id   36e7c1a7878a7d8d16df5f1830351e0a
#
_cell.length_a   1.000
_cell.length_b   1.000
_cell.length_c   1.000
_cell.angle_alpha   90.00
_cell.angle_beta   90.00
_cell.angle_gamma   90.00
#
_symmetry.space_group_name_H-M   'P 1'
#
loop_
_entity.id
_entity.type
_entity.pdbx_description
1 polymer ?
#
loop_
_entity_poly.entity_id
_entity_poly.type
_entity_poly.pdbx_seq_one_letter_code
_entity_poly.pdbx_strand_id
1 'polypeptide(L)'
;VNTGSRRDFSFLSELRLNIDQTTESVETLAPLIDPNVHSCGTVRPHGEKELQHLEKNFYMLSMKSYGRAPTFLMATGYEQVRSIAAYLAGDYKGAGKVELELPETGVCSINNVSDQAEESCCSTTPAAKVSSCCS
;
A
#
# COMPACT_ATOMS: atom_id res chain seq x y z
N VAL A 1 -8.15 -21.62 1.36
CA VAL A 1 -7.91 -20.77 0.18
C VAL A 1 -8.31 -19.34 0.53
N ASN A 2 -7.39 -18.40 0.44
CA ASN A 2 -7.72 -16.99 0.64
C ASN A 2 -8.27 -16.45 -0.69
N THR A 3 -9.55 -16.10 -0.71
CA THR A 3 -10.27 -15.63 -1.90
C THR A 3 -10.09 -14.13 -2.16
N GLY A 4 -9.30 -13.44 -1.34
CA GLY A 4 -9.17 -12.00 -1.38
C GLY A 4 -10.33 -11.27 -0.73
N SER A 5 -10.25 -9.95 -0.69
CA SER A 5 -11.31 -9.08 -0.20
C SER A 5 -11.82 -8.19 -1.33
N ARG A 6 -13.13 -7.95 -1.35
CA ARG A 6 -13.76 -6.96 -2.22
C ARG A 6 -14.28 -5.82 -1.38
N ARG A 7 -14.13 -4.60 -1.88
CA ARG A 7 -14.69 -3.44 -1.18
C ARG A 7 -16.15 -3.31 -1.47
N ASP A 8 -16.88 -2.97 -0.44
CA ASP A 8 -18.26 -2.56 -0.58
C ASP A 8 -18.33 -1.02 -0.44
N PHE A 9 -18.74 -0.37 -1.51
CA PHE A 9 -18.98 1.07 -1.56
C PHE A 9 -20.47 1.41 -1.68
N SER A 10 -21.36 0.46 -1.51
CA SER A 10 -22.80 0.66 -1.65
C SER A 10 -23.35 1.75 -0.73
N PHE A 11 -22.77 1.89 0.47
CA PHE A 11 -23.15 2.93 1.42
C PHE A 11 -22.72 4.36 1.00
N LEU A 12 -21.88 4.48 -0.03
CA LEU A 12 -21.41 5.74 -0.60
C LEU A 12 -22.10 6.09 -1.92
N SER A 13 -23.22 5.41 -2.23
CA SER A 13 -23.91 5.55 -3.52
C SER A 13 -24.43 6.97 -3.82
N GLU A 14 -24.59 7.80 -2.81
CA GLU A 14 -25.02 9.20 -2.95
C GLU A 14 -23.85 10.17 -3.23
N LEU A 15 -22.61 9.70 -3.09
CA LEU A 15 -21.42 10.51 -3.33
C LEU A 15 -20.92 10.35 -4.77
N ARG A 16 -20.40 11.43 -5.32
CA ARG A 16 -19.78 11.41 -6.66
C ARG A 16 -18.37 10.86 -6.59
N LEU A 17 -18.27 9.54 -6.59
CA LEU A 17 -16.99 8.84 -6.56
C LEU A 17 -16.43 8.71 -7.98
N ASN A 18 -15.12 8.82 -8.07
CA ASN A 18 -14.35 8.57 -9.28
C ASN A 18 -13.50 7.34 -9.06
N ILE A 19 -13.97 6.19 -9.54
CA ILE A 19 -13.38 4.87 -9.30
C ILE A 19 -13.10 4.20 -10.64
N ASP A 20 -11.86 3.77 -10.83
CA ASP A 20 -11.47 2.97 -11.98
C ASP A 20 -12.14 1.58 -11.94
N GLN A 21 -12.73 1.19 -13.05
CA GLN A 21 -13.51 -0.04 -13.16
C GLN A 21 -12.64 -1.32 -13.06
N THR A 22 -11.38 -1.24 -13.48
CA THR A 22 -10.48 -2.38 -13.56
C THR A 22 -9.84 -2.69 -12.23
N THR A 23 -9.27 -1.67 -11.61
CA THR A 23 -8.55 -1.80 -10.34
C THR A 23 -9.45 -1.58 -9.12
N GLU A 24 -10.64 -1.03 -9.30
CA GLU A 24 -11.53 -0.60 -8.22
C GLU A 24 -10.84 0.40 -7.26
N SER A 25 -9.85 1.13 -7.76
CA SER A 25 -9.11 2.17 -7.04
C SER A 25 -9.63 3.56 -7.38
N VAL A 26 -9.09 4.58 -6.72
CA VAL A 26 -9.31 5.98 -7.15
C VAL A 26 -8.81 6.14 -8.57
N GLU A 27 -9.60 6.72 -9.47
CA GLU A 27 -9.29 6.76 -10.91
C GLU A 27 -7.95 7.47 -11.21
N THR A 28 -7.69 8.58 -10.55
CA THR A 28 -6.42 9.32 -10.69
C THR A 28 -5.21 8.54 -10.20
N LEU A 29 -5.41 7.63 -9.26
CA LEU A 29 -4.38 6.76 -8.72
C LEU A 29 -4.17 5.50 -9.57
N ALA A 30 -5.19 5.00 -10.24
CA ALA A 30 -5.17 3.72 -10.96
C ALA A 30 -3.95 3.52 -11.87
N PRO A 31 -3.56 4.47 -12.74
CA PRO A 31 -2.42 4.29 -13.62
C PRO A 31 -1.08 4.22 -12.88
N LEU A 32 -1.00 4.74 -11.65
CA LEU A 32 0.22 4.77 -10.84
C LEU A 32 0.43 3.47 -10.06
N ILE A 33 -0.61 2.65 -9.93
CA ILE A 33 -0.60 1.43 -9.11
C ILE A 33 -1.00 0.18 -9.90
N ASP A 34 -1.21 0.30 -11.20
CA ASP A 34 -1.61 -0.83 -12.05
C ASP A 34 -0.59 -1.98 -11.93
N PRO A 35 -1.01 -3.16 -11.46
CA PRO A 35 -0.11 -4.30 -11.25
C PRO A 35 0.47 -4.87 -12.55
N ASN A 36 -0.08 -4.52 -13.70
CA ASN A 36 0.49 -4.88 -14.99
C ASN A 36 1.69 -4.02 -15.39
N VAL A 37 1.81 -2.83 -14.79
CA VAL A 37 2.86 -1.84 -15.08
C VAL A 37 3.84 -1.72 -13.93
N HIS A 38 3.34 -1.83 -12.70
CA HIS A 38 4.09 -1.57 -11.48
C HIS A 38 4.18 -2.81 -10.58
N SER A 39 5.35 -3.01 -9.98
CA SER A 39 5.57 -3.97 -8.88
C SER A 39 5.52 -3.24 -7.52
N CYS A 40 5.50 -3.98 -6.41
CA CYS A 40 5.47 -3.41 -5.06
C CYS A 40 6.61 -2.40 -4.79
N GLY A 41 7.77 -2.56 -5.43
CA GLY A 41 8.93 -1.68 -5.25
C GLY A 41 8.99 -0.48 -6.19
N THR A 42 8.11 -0.41 -7.19
CA THR A 42 8.13 0.67 -8.21
C THR A 42 7.01 1.69 -8.06
N VAL A 43 6.04 1.41 -7.21
CA VAL A 43 4.96 2.36 -6.91
C VAL A 43 5.52 3.50 -6.07
N ARG A 44 5.43 4.72 -6.60
CA ARG A 44 5.86 5.92 -5.88
C ARG A 44 4.85 6.32 -4.82
N PRO A 45 5.32 6.91 -3.70
CA PRO A 45 4.40 7.55 -2.76
C PRO A 45 3.58 8.65 -3.46
N HIS A 46 2.33 8.77 -3.05
CA HIS A 46 1.38 9.73 -3.60
C HIS A 46 0.56 10.34 -2.47
N GLY A 47 -0.04 11.48 -2.74
CA GLY A 47 -0.70 12.29 -1.75
C GLY A 47 -2.12 12.69 -2.14
N GLU A 48 -2.53 13.82 -1.66
CA GLU A 48 -3.89 14.36 -1.78
C GLU A 48 -4.38 14.45 -3.23
N LYS A 49 -3.54 14.88 -4.16
CA LYS A 49 -3.93 15.11 -5.56
C LYS A 49 -4.38 13.84 -6.26
N GLU A 50 -3.69 12.74 -6.00
CA GLU A 50 -3.96 11.44 -6.60
C GLU A 50 -5.13 10.72 -5.93
N LEU A 51 -5.62 11.25 -4.79
CA LEU A 51 -6.69 10.65 -4.01
C LEU A 51 -8.02 11.42 -4.09
N GLN A 52 -8.06 12.47 -4.93
CA GLN A 52 -9.24 13.29 -5.10
C GLN A 52 -10.37 12.52 -5.80
N HIS A 53 -11.58 12.75 -5.31
CA HIS A 53 -12.81 12.35 -5.97
C HIS A 53 -13.54 13.58 -6.55
N LEU A 54 -14.59 13.34 -7.33
CA LEU A 54 -15.49 14.41 -7.78
C LEU A 54 -16.22 15.08 -6.60
N GLU A 55 -16.38 14.35 -5.49
CA GLU A 55 -16.90 14.88 -4.25
C GLU A 55 -15.85 15.67 -3.51
N LYS A 56 -16.16 16.94 -3.21
CA LYS A 56 -15.22 17.86 -2.57
C LYS A 56 -14.90 17.42 -1.13
N ASN A 57 -13.62 17.45 -0.78
CA ASN A 57 -13.12 17.09 0.57
C ASN A 57 -13.46 15.67 1.01
N PHE A 58 -13.73 14.79 0.06
CA PHE A 58 -13.90 13.38 0.30
C PHE A 58 -12.69 12.62 -0.26
N TYR A 59 -12.11 11.74 0.55
CA TYR A 59 -10.94 10.96 0.20
C TYR A 59 -11.06 9.51 0.66
N MET A 60 -10.67 8.58 -0.17
CA MET A 60 -10.46 7.19 0.21
C MET A 60 -8.98 6.96 0.47
N LEU A 61 -8.66 6.38 1.63
CA LEU A 61 -7.31 6.23 2.12
C LEU A 61 -6.91 4.78 2.29
N SER A 62 -5.60 4.57 2.43
CA SER A 62 -5.01 3.29 2.77
C SER A 62 -5.35 2.22 1.72
N MET A 63 -5.48 0.97 2.12
CA MET A 63 -5.82 -0.14 1.21
C MET A 63 -7.08 0.12 0.37
N LYS A 64 -8.03 0.92 0.87
CA LYS A 64 -9.25 1.23 0.12
C LYS A 64 -8.98 2.07 -1.12
N SER A 65 -7.99 2.96 -1.09
CA SER A 65 -7.63 3.76 -2.25
C SER A 65 -7.01 2.93 -3.38
N TYR A 66 -6.34 1.84 -3.04
CA TYR A 66 -5.65 0.97 -4.00
C TYR A 66 -6.55 -0.02 -4.75
N GLY A 67 -7.78 -0.14 -4.36
CA GLY A 67 -8.66 -1.03 -5.06
C GLY A 67 -8.22 -2.49 -4.91
N ARG A 68 -8.13 -3.18 -6.01
CA ARG A 68 -7.68 -4.58 -6.12
C ARG A 68 -6.16 -4.68 -6.30
N ALA A 69 -5.46 -3.54 -6.46
CA ALA A 69 -4.02 -3.55 -6.65
C ALA A 69 -3.30 -4.07 -5.39
N PRO A 70 -2.43 -5.09 -5.51
CA PRO A 70 -1.76 -5.71 -4.36
C PRO A 70 -0.52 -4.93 -3.90
N THR A 71 -0.21 -3.81 -4.54
CA THR A 71 1.03 -3.04 -4.38
C THR A 71 1.01 -2.07 -3.19
N PHE A 72 0.01 -2.15 -2.32
CA PHE A 72 -0.13 -1.25 -1.17
C PHE A 72 0.89 -1.57 -0.07
N LEU A 73 1.54 -0.51 0.41
CA LEU A 73 2.40 -0.53 1.59
C LEU A 73 1.83 0.36 2.70
N MET A 74 1.93 -0.07 3.95
CA MET A 74 1.44 0.71 5.11
C MET A 74 2.09 2.10 5.18
N ALA A 75 3.39 2.20 4.88
CA ALA A 75 4.10 3.46 4.83
C ALA A 75 3.46 4.46 3.85
N THR A 76 3.05 3.98 2.68
CA THR A 76 2.32 4.80 1.70
C THR A 76 0.98 5.31 2.29
N GLY A 77 0.29 4.47 3.07
CA GLY A 77 -0.93 4.89 3.75
C GLY A 77 -0.72 6.02 4.75
N TYR A 78 0.38 6.01 5.48
CA TYR A 78 0.73 7.12 6.39
C TYR A 78 1.03 8.40 5.63
N GLU A 79 1.73 8.31 4.50
CA GLU A 79 2.01 9.47 3.65
C GLU A 79 0.72 10.06 3.06
N GLN A 80 -0.23 9.23 2.64
CA GLN A 80 -1.55 9.67 2.19
C GLN A 80 -2.27 10.48 3.28
N VAL A 81 -2.29 9.96 4.51
CA VAL A 81 -2.93 10.65 5.66
C VAL A 81 -2.25 11.97 5.95
N ARG A 82 -0.91 11.99 5.99
CA ARG A 82 -0.12 13.22 6.22
C ARG A 82 -0.45 14.28 5.18
N SER A 83 -0.42 13.91 3.91
CA SER A 83 -0.67 14.84 2.79
C SER A 83 -2.08 15.43 2.85
N ILE A 84 -3.11 14.60 3.07
CA ILE A 84 -4.48 15.06 3.14
C ILE A 84 -4.72 15.92 4.39
N ALA A 85 -4.16 15.54 5.53
CA ALA A 85 -4.28 16.34 6.75
C ALA A 85 -3.67 17.74 6.56
N ALA A 86 -2.51 17.83 5.93
CA ALA A 86 -1.88 19.09 5.59
C ALA A 86 -2.77 19.93 4.65
N TYR A 87 -3.34 19.31 3.62
CA TYR A 87 -4.24 19.99 2.70
C TYR A 87 -5.49 20.56 3.39
N LEU A 88 -6.15 19.75 4.23
CA LEU A 88 -7.34 20.18 4.97
C LEU A 88 -7.03 21.25 6.02
N ALA A 89 -5.81 21.29 6.54
CA ALA A 89 -5.32 22.33 7.43
C ALA A 89 -4.93 23.63 6.70
N GLY A 90 -4.94 23.64 5.36
CA GLY A 90 -4.56 24.80 4.55
C GLY A 90 -3.07 24.89 4.22
N ASP A 91 -2.26 23.91 4.63
CA ASP A 91 -0.85 23.80 4.23
C ASP A 91 -0.71 23.06 2.88
N TYR A 92 -1.02 23.78 1.81
CA TYR A 92 -0.95 23.23 0.45
C TYR A 92 0.48 22.89 0.01
N LYS A 93 1.49 23.56 0.57
CA LYS A 93 2.89 23.25 0.27
C LYS A 93 3.32 21.95 0.93
N GLY A 94 2.98 21.75 2.18
CA GLY A 94 3.23 20.52 2.90
C GLY A 94 2.45 19.34 2.32
N ALA A 95 1.21 19.57 1.88
CA ALA A 95 0.41 18.55 1.23
C ALA A 95 1.04 18.03 -0.07
N GLY A 96 1.61 18.93 -0.89
CA GLY A 96 2.25 18.56 -2.16
C GLY A 96 3.66 17.99 -2.03
N LYS A 97 4.25 18.03 -0.83
CA LYS A 97 5.58 17.48 -0.58
C LYS A 97 5.48 16.02 -0.18
N VAL A 98 6.10 15.13 -0.92
CA VAL A 98 6.26 13.74 -0.53
C VAL A 98 7.43 13.65 0.45
N GLU A 99 7.18 13.12 1.64
CA GLU A 99 8.20 12.96 2.70
C GLU A 99 8.65 11.50 2.86
N LEU A 100 7.88 10.56 2.29
CA LEU A 100 8.20 9.15 2.34
C LEU A 100 9.21 8.78 1.26
N GLU A 101 10.36 8.28 1.68
CA GLU A 101 11.32 7.61 0.81
C GLU A 101 11.14 6.09 0.93
N LEU A 102 10.77 5.45 -0.17
CA LEU A 102 10.68 3.99 -0.23
C LEU A 102 12.00 3.45 -0.78
N PRO A 103 12.52 2.34 -0.24
CA PRO A 103 13.69 1.68 -0.81
C PRO A 103 13.38 1.21 -2.24
N GLU A 104 14.31 1.38 -3.16
CA GLU A 104 14.17 0.97 -4.58
C GLU A 104 13.94 -0.53 -4.72
N THR A 105 14.50 -1.32 -3.81
CA THR A 105 14.24 -2.76 -3.70
C THR A 105 13.02 -2.96 -2.82
N GLY A 106 11.91 -3.33 -3.42
CA GLY A 106 10.70 -3.64 -2.65
C GLY A 106 10.98 -4.68 -1.56
N VAL A 107 10.28 -4.54 -0.45
CA VAL A 107 10.35 -5.43 0.73
C VAL A 107 10.08 -6.92 0.39
N CYS A 108 9.73 -7.21 -0.86
CA CYS A 108 9.46 -8.55 -1.37
C CYS A 108 10.69 -9.25 -2.01
N SER A 109 11.86 -8.62 -2.08
CA SER A 109 13.05 -9.29 -2.60
C SER A 109 13.74 -10.08 -1.49
N ILE A 110 13.56 -11.40 -1.53
CA ILE A 110 14.17 -12.39 -0.62
C ILE A 110 15.71 -12.51 -0.85
N ASN A 111 16.30 -11.77 -1.75
CA ASN A 111 17.67 -11.92 -2.19
C ASN A 111 18.59 -10.80 -1.75
N ASN A 112 18.72 -10.56 -0.44
CA ASN A 112 19.89 -9.92 0.12
C ASN A 112 20.19 -10.53 1.50
N VAL A 113 20.65 -11.77 1.48
CA VAL A 113 21.45 -12.28 2.57
C VAL A 113 22.87 -11.82 2.32
N SER A 114 23.17 -10.59 2.67
CA SER A 114 24.52 -10.17 3.04
C SER A 114 24.58 -10.29 4.56
N ASP A 115 25.48 -11.13 5.00
CA ASP A 115 25.80 -11.46 6.39
C ASP A 115 25.74 -10.27 7.35
N GLN A 116 24.59 -10.07 8.00
CA GLN A 116 24.50 -9.53 9.34
C GLN A 116 23.19 -10.02 9.95
N ALA A 117 23.31 -10.83 10.97
CA ALA A 117 22.23 -11.44 11.70
C ALA A 117 21.38 -10.37 12.40
N GLU A 118 20.18 -10.12 11.89
CA GLU A 118 19.09 -9.57 12.67
C GLU A 118 17.82 -10.39 12.37
N GLU A 119 17.22 -10.85 13.44
CA GLU A 119 16.15 -11.84 13.47
C GLU A 119 14.95 -11.43 12.63
N SER A 120 14.74 -12.15 11.55
CA SER A 120 13.54 -12.07 10.74
C SER A 120 12.38 -12.75 11.48
N CYS A 121 11.31 -12.01 11.73
CA CYS A 121 10.09 -12.50 12.42
C CYS A 121 9.31 -13.60 11.66
N CYS A 122 9.91 -14.28 10.70
CA CYS A 122 9.26 -15.33 9.91
C CYS A 122 10.09 -16.61 9.77
N SER A 123 11.02 -16.91 10.68
CA SER A 123 11.71 -18.20 10.68
C SER A 123 10.92 -19.23 11.48
N THR A 124 10.18 -20.07 10.79
CA THR A 124 9.72 -21.35 11.33
C THR A 124 10.93 -22.25 11.52
N THR A 125 11.33 -22.47 12.76
CA THR A 125 12.40 -23.39 13.14
C THR A 125 11.99 -24.82 12.79
N PRO A 126 12.76 -25.56 12.00
CA PRO A 126 12.47 -26.97 11.80
C PRO A 126 12.81 -27.75 13.09
N ALA A 127 11.90 -28.59 13.50
CA ALA A 127 12.01 -29.45 14.67
C ALA A 127 13.31 -30.27 14.64
N ALA A 128 14.06 -30.21 15.72
CA ALA A 128 15.26 -30.99 15.94
C ALA A 128 14.95 -32.49 15.89
N LYS A 129 15.64 -33.21 15.03
CA LYS A 129 15.66 -34.66 15.05
C LYS A 129 16.33 -35.14 16.33
N VAL A 130 15.59 -35.80 17.19
CA VAL A 130 16.11 -36.56 18.32
C VAL A 130 16.84 -37.78 17.76
N SER A 131 18.14 -37.79 17.81
CA SER A 131 18.94 -39.00 17.62
C SER A 131 18.90 -39.84 18.90
N SER A 132 18.22 -40.97 18.82
CA SER A 132 18.32 -41.99 19.86
C SER A 132 19.70 -42.63 19.83
N CYS A 133 20.46 -42.47 20.88
CA CYS A 133 21.59 -43.35 21.21
C CYS A 133 21.03 -44.60 21.89
N CYS A 134 21.15 -45.74 21.24
CA CYS A 134 21.12 -47.07 21.90
C CYS A 134 22.51 -47.62 22.00
N SER A 135 22.83 -48.03 23.23
CA SER A 135 23.81 -48.99 23.71
C SER A 135 25.25 -48.62 23.68
#